data_5a91b796f054b4aca7161d1635bc383e
#
_entry.id   5a91b796f054b4aca7161d1635bc383e
#
_cell.length_a   1.000
_cell.length_b   1.000
_cell.length_c   1.000
_cell.angle_alpha   90.00
_cell.angle_beta   90.00
_cell.angle_gamma   90.00
#
_symmetry.space_group_name_H-M   'P 1'
#
loop_
_entity.id
_entity.type
_entity.pdbx_description
1 polymer ?
#
loop_
_entity_poly.entity_id
_entity_poly.type
_entity_poly.pdbx_seq_one_letter_code
_entity_poly.pdbx_strand_id
1 'polypeptide(L)'
;DLPTLRSPATIMKLAREQGALYEIERLTFRKALEGFDNLRSKNLVDRQALIFINSIASVCLRREDSEYMDQRWHELRRQMVIEITEEEEMNREALEIKRHAPGFSGMFALDDYGSGYSNEGSLLELAPRFIKVDISIIRGIDSDPDKQQILRNVVRYAQPRSMQIIAEGVETAAEMRTVIDLGADLLQGYFLARPAA
;
A
#
# COMPACT_ATOMS: atom_id res chain seq x y z
N ASP A 1 -16.79 -21.31 -7.77
CA ASP A 1 -15.94 -21.31 -6.55
C ASP A 1 -14.97 -22.48 -6.63
N LEU A 2 -13.73 -22.23 -7.03
CA LEU A 2 -12.64 -23.21 -6.98
C LEU A 2 -11.92 -23.01 -5.63
N PRO A 3 -11.98 -23.98 -4.69
CA PRO A 3 -11.38 -23.84 -3.35
C PRO A 3 -9.87 -23.55 -3.39
N THR A 4 -9.20 -23.98 -4.45
CA THR A 4 -7.75 -23.79 -4.68
C THR A 4 -7.36 -22.35 -5.06
N LEU A 5 -8.30 -21.49 -5.48
CA LEU A 5 -8.05 -20.11 -5.89
C LEU A 5 -8.35 -19.07 -4.80
N ARG A 6 -8.40 -19.47 -3.52
CA ARG A 6 -8.72 -18.56 -2.41
C ARG A 6 -7.52 -17.77 -1.90
N SER A 7 -6.29 -18.18 -2.23
CA SER A 7 -5.09 -17.47 -1.81
C SER A 7 -4.68 -16.42 -2.84
N PRO A 8 -4.52 -15.14 -2.47
CA PRO A 8 -3.99 -14.10 -3.36
C PRO A 8 -2.65 -14.49 -3.98
N ALA A 9 -1.75 -15.08 -3.21
CA ALA A 9 -0.45 -15.55 -3.71
C ALA A 9 -0.58 -16.61 -4.81
N THR A 10 -1.54 -17.54 -4.68
CA THR A 10 -1.82 -18.55 -5.72
C THR A 10 -2.37 -17.89 -6.99
N ILE A 11 -3.27 -16.92 -6.84
CA ILE A 11 -3.83 -16.16 -7.99
C ILE A 11 -2.71 -15.42 -8.70
N MET A 12 -1.83 -14.72 -7.98
CA MET A 12 -0.71 -13.97 -8.54
C MET A 12 0.27 -14.88 -9.27
N LYS A 13 0.60 -16.05 -8.69
CA LYS A 13 1.46 -17.05 -9.33
C LYS A 13 0.86 -17.51 -10.67
N LEU A 14 -0.41 -17.93 -10.66
CA LEU A 14 -1.10 -18.38 -11.89
C LEU A 14 -1.21 -17.27 -12.94
N ALA A 15 -1.52 -16.05 -12.51
CA ALA A 15 -1.60 -14.89 -13.40
C ALA A 15 -0.24 -14.62 -14.08
N ARG A 16 0.85 -14.75 -13.33
CA ARG A 16 2.22 -14.61 -13.91
C ARG A 16 2.51 -15.69 -14.92
N GLU A 17 2.21 -16.96 -14.62
CA GLU A 17 2.41 -18.10 -15.51
C GLU A 17 1.56 -18.00 -16.80
N GLN A 18 0.37 -17.40 -16.72
CA GLN A 18 -0.57 -17.25 -17.84
C GLN A 18 -0.45 -15.90 -18.58
N GLY A 19 0.48 -15.03 -18.19
CA GLY A 19 0.60 -13.68 -18.77
C GLY A 19 -0.61 -12.76 -18.47
N ALA A 20 -1.36 -13.02 -17.41
CA ALA A 20 -2.60 -12.34 -17.07
C ALA A 20 -2.44 -11.25 -15.97
N LEU A 21 -1.20 -10.87 -15.66
CA LEU A 21 -0.94 -9.83 -14.62
C LEU A 21 -1.61 -8.51 -14.94
N TYR A 22 -1.65 -8.12 -16.22
CA TYR A 22 -2.33 -6.92 -16.68
C TYR A 22 -3.82 -6.91 -16.31
N GLU A 23 -4.50 -8.03 -16.51
CA GLU A 23 -5.93 -8.13 -16.19
C GLU A 23 -6.19 -8.06 -14.69
N ILE A 24 -5.28 -8.62 -13.87
CA ILE A 24 -5.33 -8.48 -12.40
C ILE A 24 -5.17 -7.01 -12.03
N GLU A 25 -4.12 -6.35 -12.50
CA GLU A 25 -3.86 -4.93 -12.24
C GLU A 25 -5.09 -4.07 -12.58
N ARG A 26 -5.57 -4.19 -13.81
CA ARG A 26 -6.73 -3.44 -14.31
C ARG A 26 -7.99 -3.68 -13.46
N LEU A 27 -8.25 -4.94 -13.11
CA LEU A 27 -9.42 -5.31 -12.30
C LEU A 27 -9.31 -4.77 -10.87
N THR A 28 -8.13 -4.87 -10.26
CA THR A 28 -7.84 -4.36 -8.91
C THR A 28 -8.14 -2.88 -8.82
N PHE A 29 -7.57 -2.06 -9.71
CA PHE A 29 -7.81 -0.62 -9.72
C PHE A 29 -9.28 -0.29 -9.92
N ARG A 30 -9.93 -0.92 -10.90
CA ARG A 30 -11.34 -0.67 -11.17
C ARG A 30 -12.22 -1.02 -9.98
N LYS A 31 -12.01 -2.19 -9.36
CA LYS A 31 -12.82 -2.63 -8.22
C LYS A 31 -12.60 -1.80 -6.97
N ALA A 32 -11.37 -1.38 -6.72
CA ALA A 32 -11.05 -0.50 -5.60
C ALA A 32 -11.75 0.86 -5.77
N LEU A 33 -11.66 1.48 -6.95
CA LEU A 33 -12.32 2.76 -7.24
C LEU A 33 -13.85 2.66 -7.21
N GLU A 34 -14.44 1.60 -7.79
CA GLU A 34 -15.88 1.32 -7.71
C GLU A 34 -16.36 1.18 -6.24
N GLY A 35 -15.62 0.42 -5.44
CA GLY A 35 -15.93 0.20 -4.02
C GLY A 35 -15.84 1.49 -3.21
N PHE A 36 -14.77 2.26 -3.41
CA PHE A 36 -14.56 3.52 -2.69
C PHE A 36 -15.61 4.58 -3.07
N ASP A 37 -15.96 4.68 -4.36
CA ASP A 37 -17.02 5.57 -4.85
C ASP A 37 -18.39 5.22 -4.22
N ASN A 38 -18.70 3.93 -4.10
CA ASN A 38 -19.91 3.46 -3.42
C ASN A 38 -19.94 3.82 -1.93
N LEU A 39 -18.80 3.67 -1.22
CA LEU A 39 -18.70 4.07 0.19
C LEU A 39 -18.85 5.58 0.36
N ARG A 40 -18.21 6.36 -0.51
CA ARG A 40 -18.27 7.84 -0.51
C ARG A 40 -19.68 8.34 -0.81
N SER A 41 -20.37 7.75 -1.80
CA SER A 41 -21.75 8.12 -2.15
C SER A 41 -22.75 7.86 -1.02
N LYS A 42 -22.45 6.90 -0.15
CA LYS A 42 -23.24 6.59 1.06
C LYS A 42 -22.81 7.37 2.30
N ASN A 43 -21.83 8.29 2.18
CA ASN A 43 -21.22 9.03 3.29
C ASN A 43 -20.64 8.11 4.40
N LEU A 44 -20.11 6.94 4.01
CA LEU A 44 -19.50 5.98 4.93
C LEU A 44 -17.99 6.20 5.11
N VAL A 45 -17.40 7.07 4.29
CA VAL A 45 -15.98 7.48 4.40
C VAL A 45 -15.88 8.99 4.29
N ASP A 46 -14.85 9.55 4.93
CA ASP A 46 -14.54 10.98 4.84
C ASP A 46 -14.20 11.39 3.41
N ARG A 47 -14.55 12.63 3.03
CA ARG A 47 -14.26 13.16 1.70
C ARG A 47 -12.78 13.32 1.40
N GLN A 48 -11.95 13.40 2.44
CA GLN A 48 -10.49 13.52 2.34
C GLN A 48 -9.78 12.18 2.53
N ALA A 49 -10.52 11.09 2.78
CA ALA A 49 -9.93 9.78 2.96
C ALA A 49 -9.11 9.37 1.74
N LEU A 50 -7.95 8.78 1.99
CA LEU A 50 -7.11 8.15 0.96
C LEU A 50 -7.56 6.71 0.76
N ILE A 51 -7.43 6.24 -0.49
CA ILE A 51 -7.59 4.82 -0.82
C ILE A 51 -6.23 4.25 -1.19
N PHE A 52 -5.82 3.20 -0.49
CA PHE A 52 -4.60 2.45 -0.76
C PHE A 52 -4.94 1.26 -1.66
N ILE A 53 -4.19 1.11 -2.75
CA ILE A 53 -4.45 0.09 -3.77
C ILE A 53 -3.16 -0.64 -4.11
N ASN A 54 -3.14 -1.95 -3.84
CA ASN A 54 -2.04 -2.82 -4.25
C ASN A 54 -1.85 -2.79 -5.76
N SER A 55 -0.62 -2.69 -6.20
CA SER A 55 -0.24 -2.57 -7.60
C SER A 55 1.01 -3.39 -7.90
N ILE A 56 1.04 -4.02 -9.06
CA ILE A 56 2.18 -4.80 -9.54
C ILE A 56 3.23 -3.84 -10.10
N ALA A 57 4.42 -3.77 -9.50
CA ALA A 57 5.45 -2.79 -9.85
C ALA A 57 5.79 -2.75 -11.35
N SER A 58 5.85 -3.92 -11.98
CA SER A 58 6.22 -4.10 -13.40
C SER A 58 5.08 -3.88 -14.39
N VAL A 59 3.82 -3.68 -13.93
CA VAL A 59 2.64 -3.59 -14.80
C VAL A 59 2.09 -2.18 -14.82
N CYS A 60 1.92 -1.60 -16.01
CA CYS A 60 1.28 -0.30 -16.19
C CYS A 60 -0.08 -0.46 -16.88
N LEU A 61 -1.06 0.32 -16.46
CA LEU A 61 -2.33 0.41 -17.17
C LEU A 61 -2.11 0.98 -18.57
N ARG A 62 -2.77 0.40 -19.57
CA ARG A 62 -2.82 0.96 -20.91
C ARG A 62 -3.47 2.33 -20.87
N ARG A 63 -3.10 3.18 -21.80
CA ARG A 63 -3.60 4.54 -21.89
C ARG A 63 -5.14 4.60 -21.88
N GLU A 64 -5.79 3.74 -22.66
CA GLU A 64 -7.24 3.66 -22.76
C GLU A 64 -7.92 3.37 -21.42
N ASP A 65 -7.40 2.36 -20.66
CA ASP A 65 -7.94 2.02 -19.35
C ASP A 65 -7.68 3.11 -18.33
N SER A 66 -6.50 3.77 -18.39
CA SER A 66 -6.16 4.88 -17.50
C SER A 66 -7.05 6.11 -17.78
N GLU A 67 -7.26 6.47 -19.04
CA GLU A 67 -8.15 7.56 -19.44
C GLU A 67 -9.61 7.28 -19.07
N TYR A 68 -10.08 6.03 -19.26
CA TYR A 68 -11.43 5.62 -18.82
C TYR A 68 -11.62 5.79 -17.31
N MET A 69 -10.64 5.35 -16.52
CA MET A 69 -10.70 5.49 -15.06
C MET A 69 -10.63 6.96 -14.64
N ASP A 70 -9.83 7.78 -15.32
CA ASP A 70 -9.73 9.20 -15.04
C ASP A 70 -11.04 9.93 -15.34
N GLN A 71 -11.67 9.67 -16.49
CA GLN A 71 -12.98 10.25 -16.83
C GLN A 71 -14.07 9.84 -15.82
N ARG A 72 -14.05 8.61 -15.33
CA ARG A 72 -15.07 8.08 -14.43
C ARG A 72 -14.88 8.52 -12.97
N TRP A 73 -13.64 8.57 -12.49
CA TRP A 73 -13.30 8.77 -11.08
C TRP A 73 -12.19 9.81 -10.85
N HIS A 74 -12.18 10.88 -11.61
CA HIS A 74 -11.12 11.90 -11.59
C HIS A 74 -10.81 12.40 -10.17
N GLU A 75 -11.85 12.74 -9.39
CA GLU A 75 -11.69 13.20 -8.01
C GLU A 75 -11.08 12.12 -7.09
N LEU A 76 -11.49 10.86 -7.27
CA LEU A 76 -11.02 9.76 -6.44
C LEU A 76 -9.57 9.39 -6.76
N ARG A 77 -9.14 9.49 -8.00
CA ARG A 77 -7.77 9.20 -8.39
C ARG A 77 -6.74 10.11 -7.73
N ARG A 78 -7.13 11.31 -7.35
CA ARG A 78 -6.29 12.23 -6.56
C ARG A 78 -6.11 11.78 -5.10
N GLN A 79 -7.00 10.93 -4.61
CA GLN A 79 -6.96 10.36 -3.27
C GLN A 79 -6.37 8.94 -3.26
N MET A 80 -5.90 8.45 -4.41
CA MET A 80 -5.33 7.14 -4.57
C MET A 80 -3.86 7.13 -4.17
N VAL A 81 -3.49 6.14 -3.37
CA VAL A 81 -2.11 5.78 -3.04
C VAL A 81 -1.84 4.41 -3.65
N ILE A 82 -0.80 4.28 -4.44
CA ILE A 82 -0.38 3.01 -5.03
C ILE A 82 0.59 2.32 -4.07
N GLU A 83 0.22 1.13 -3.60
CA GLU A 83 1.07 0.28 -2.76
C GLU A 83 1.94 -0.61 -3.65
N ILE A 84 3.24 -0.58 -3.41
CA ILE A 84 4.23 -1.46 -4.05
C ILE A 84 4.92 -2.25 -2.95
N THR A 85 4.90 -3.57 -3.05
CA THR A 85 5.59 -4.43 -2.09
C THR A 85 7.09 -4.40 -2.30
N GLU A 86 7.84 -4.51 -1.22
CA GLU A 86 9.30 -4.51 -1.23
C GLU A 86 9.90 -5.70 -1.99
N GLU A 87 9.20 -6.84 -2.01
CA GLU A 87 9.64 -8.06 -2.69
C GLU A 87 9.60 -7.97 -4.23
N GLU A 88 8.91 -6.99 -4.79
CA GLU A 88 8.80 -6.84 -6.23
C GLU A 88 10.03 -6.15 -6.82
N GLU A 89 10.56 -6.72 -7.89
CA GLU A 89 11.62 -6.10 -8.67
C GLU A 89 11.13 -4.75 -9.23
N MET A 90 11.72 -3.67 -8.74
CA MET A 90 11.36 -2.31 -9.14
C MET A 90 11.75 -2.06 -10.59
N ASN A 91 10.75 -1.81 -11.44
CA ASN A 91 10.97 -1.36 -12.81
C ASN A 91 10.80 0.16 -12.87
N ARG A 92 11.93 0.88 -12.98
CA ARG A 92 11.93 2.36 -13.01
C ARG A 92 11.05 2.95 -14.09
N GLU A 93 11.06 2.39 -15.28
CA GLU A 93 10.25 2.87 -16.40
C GLU A 93 8.75 2.72 -16.08
N ALA A 94 8.34 1.55 -15.53
CA ALA A 94 6.97 1.31 -15.11
C ALA A 94 6.54 2.26 -13.98
N LEU A 95 7.41 2.52 -13.00
CA LEU A 95 7.13 3.46 -11.92
C LEU A 95 6.97 4.89 -12.43
N GLU A 96 7.79 5.34 -13.38
CA GLU A 96 7.66 6.66 -13.99
C GLU A 96 6.37 6.78 -14.80
N ILE A 97 5.97 5.75 -15.55
CA ILE A 97 4.68 5.73 -16.25
C ILE A 97 3.53 5.81 -15.25
N LYS A 98 3.57 5.04 -14.15
CA LYS A 98 2.56 5.11 -13.09
C LYS A 98 2.51 6.50 -12.46
N ARG A 99 3.65 7.09 -12.14
CA ARG A 99 3.78 8.41 -11.51
C ARG A 99 3.14 9.52 -12.33
N HIS A 100 3.26 9.44 -13.65
CA HIS A 100 2.73 10.43 -14.58
C HIS A 100 1.39 10.02 -15.21
N ALA A 101 0.74 8.96 -14.70
CA ALA A 101 -0.56 8.54 -15.21
C ALA A 101 -1.63 9.64 -15.01
N PRO A 102 -2.49 9.90 -16.02
CA PRO A 102 -3.52 10.92 -15.94
C PRO A 102 -4.38 10.80 -14.67
N GLY A 103 -4.60 11.92 -13.98
CA GLY A 103 -5.41 11.99 -12.76
C GLY A 103 -4.78 11.39 -11.49
N PHE A 104 -3.65 10.71 -11.58
CA PHE A 104 -2.96 10.18 -10.40
C PHE A 104 -2.20 11.28 -9.64
N SER A 105 -2.26 11.25 -8.31
CA SER A 105 -1.59 12.23 -7.45
C SER A 105 -0.07 12.03 -7.32
N GLY A 106 0.46 10.91 -7.82
CA GLY A 106 1.86 10.53 -7.64
C GLY A 106 2.18 9.97 -6.25
N MET A 107 1.17 9.66 -5.42
CA MET A 107 1.41 9.11 -4.09
C MET A 107 1.65 7.59 -4.15
N PHE A 108 2.81 7.17 -3.64
CA PHE A 108 3.16 5.77 -3.46
C PHE A 108 3.28 5.42 -1.98
N ALA A 109 3.00 4.17 -1.65
CA ALA A 109 3.37 3.54 -0.39
C ALA A 109 4.33 2.37 -0.68
N LEU A 110 5.39 2.27 0.09
CA LEU A 110 6.22 1.07 0.15
C LEU A 110 5.60 0.15 1.18
N ASP A 111 5.16 -1.03 0.73
CA ASP A 111 4.47 -2.04 1.55
C ASP A 111 5.44 -3.10 2.06
N ASP A 112 5.08 -3.76 3.17
CA ASP A 112 5.81 -4.86 3.81
C ASP A 112 7.26 -4.50 4.22
N TYR A 113 7.55 -3.21 4.52
CA TYR A 113 8.90 -2.79 4.91
C TYR A 113 9.38 -3.53 6.17
N GLY A 114 10.48 -4.27 6.02
CA GLY A 114 11.10 -5.04 7.10
C GLY A 114 10.71 -6.51 7.13
N SER A 115 9.98 -7.01 6.15
CA SER A 115 9.60 -8.43 6.03
C SER A 115 10.80 -9.39 5.77
N GLY A 116 12.00 -8.83 5.59
CA GLY A 116 13.25 -9.60 5.41
C GLY A 116 13.95 -9.38 4.06
N TYR A 117 13.33 -8.66 3.16
CA TYR A 117 13.89 -8.27 1.86
C TYR A 117 14.29 -6.77 1.83
N SER A 118 14.26 -6.10 3.00
CA SER A 118 14.47 -4.66 3.13
C SER A 118 15.69 -4.17 2.39
N ASN A 119 15.43 -3.48 1.30
CA ASN A 119 16.44 -2.83 0.49
C ASN A 119 16.21 -1.32 0.53
N GLU A 120 17.14 -0.60 1.16
CA GLU A 120 17.14 0.87 1.15
C GLU A 120 17.07 1.45 -0.27
N GLY A 121 17.44 0.65 -1.27
CA GLY A 121 17.27 0.94 -2.69
C GLY A 121 15.82 1.19 -3.07
N SER A 122 14.87 0.41 -2.54
CA SER A 122 13.43 0.57 -2.81
C SER A 122 12.91 1.93 -2.33
N LEU A 123 13.38 2.41 -1.16
CA LEU A 123 13.05 3.75 -0.67
C LEU A 123 13.58 4.86 -1.57
N LEU A 124 14.77 4.67 -2.15
CA LEU A 124 15.37 5.67 -3.06
C LEU A 124 14.69 5.68 -4.43
N GLU A 125 14.33 4.52 -4.95
CA GLU A 125 13.70 4.41 -6.27
C GLU A 125 12.24 4.83 -6.26
N LEU A 126 11.47 4.35 -5.27
CA LEU A 126 10.06 4.65 -5.15
C LEU A 126 9.81 6.08 -4.66
N ALA A 127 10.68 6.61 -3.79
CA ALA A 127 10.47 7.86 -3.08
C ALA A 127 9.02 7.97 -2.54
N PRO A 128 8.60 7.04 -1.66
CA PRO A 128 7.21 6.90 -1.30
C PRO A 128 6.72 8.04 -0.41
N ARG A 129 5.42 8.31 -0.44
CA ARG A 129 4.76 9.19 0.55
C ARG A 129 4.53 8.47 1.86
N PHE A 130 4.32 7.14 1.82
CA PHE A 130 4.04 6.30 2.97
C PHE A 130 5.00 5.12 3.02
N ILE A 131 5.44 4.75 4.23
CA ILE A 131 6.19 3.52 4.50
C ILE A 131 5.33 2.70 5.45
N LYS A 132 4.89 1.53 5.01
CA LYS A 132 4.10 0.58 5.81
C LYS A 132 5.07 -0.41 6.44
N VAL A 133 5.22 -0.31 7.76
CA VAL A 133 6.13 -1.16 8.53
C VAL A 133 5.43 -2.47 8.85
N ASP A 134 6.00 -3.56 8.37
CA ASP A 134 5.43 -4.91 8.42
C ASP A 134 5.15 -5.39 9.84
N ILE A 135 4.14 -6.24 9.97
CA ILE A 135 3.69 -6.86 11.22
C ILE A 135 4.84 -7.59 11.96
N SER A 136 5.83 -8.12 11.26
CA SER A 136 6.97 -8.82 11.88
C SER A 136 7.78 -7.91 12.80
N ILE A 137 7.85 -6.62 12.51
CA ILE A 137 8.47 -5.59 13.35
C ILE A 137 7.50 -5.14 14.43
N ILE A 138 6.23 -4.94 14.10
CA ILE A 138 5.24 -4.35 15.01
C ILE A 138 4.77 -5.32 16.09
N ARG A 139 4.64 -6.61 15.76
CA ARG A 139 4.20 -7.63 16.71
C ARG A 139 5.16 -7.77 17.89
N GLY A 140 4.68 -7.48 19.12
CA GLY A 140 5.47 -7.56 20.35
C GLY A 140 6.51 -6.44 20.52
N ILE A 141 6.43 -5.36 19.76
CA ILE A 141 7.37 -4.23 19.79
C ILE A 141 7.43 -3.56 21.18
N ASP A 142 6.38 -3.65 21.97
CA ASP A 142 6.30 -3.09 23.31
C ASP A 142 7.32 -3.70 24.28
N SER A 143 7.75 -4.92 24.02
CA SER A 143 8.71 -5.66 24.85
C SER A 143 10.05 -5.95 24.16
N ASP A 144 10.24 -5.54 22.89
CA ASP A 144 11.42 -5.84 22.09
C ASP A 144 12.21 -4.57 21.75
N PRO A 145 13.36 -4.30 22.43
CA PRO A 145 14.18 -3.11 22.17
C PRO A 145 14.76 -3.04 20.76
N ASP A 146 15.05 -4.19 20.13
CA ASP A 146 15.63 -4.22 18.79
C ASP A 146 14.58 -3.79 17.75
N LYS A 147 13.35 -4.28 17.86
CA LYS A 147 12.22 -3.84 17.03
C LYS A 147 11.94 -2.34 17.20
N GLN A 148 11.96 -1.86 18.43
CA GLN A 148 11.84 -0.42 18.72
C GLN A 148 12.94 0.39 18.04
N GLN A 149 14.19 -0.13 18.04
CA GLN A 149 15.29 0.55 17.41
C GLN A 149 15.16 0.58 15.88
N ILE A 150 14.67 -0.51 15.28
CA ILE A 150 14.38 -0.56 13.84
C ILE A 150 13.33 0.51 13.48
N LEU A 151 12.21 0.56 14.19
CA LEU A 151 11.17 1.56 13.92
C LEU A 151 11.68 2.99 14.10
N ARG A 152 12.48 3.28 15.15
CA ARG A 152 13.12 4.61 15.33
C ARG A 152 14.00 4.99 14.14
N ASN A 153 14.74 4.03 13.57
CA ASN A 153 15.60 4.30 12.41
C ASN A 153 14.77 4.66 11.17
N VAL A 154 13.68 3.94 10.93
CA VAL A 154 12.76 4.22 9.81
C VAL A 154 12.10 5.58 9.98
N VAL A 155 11.57 5.90 11.16
CA VAL A 155 10.97 7.20 11.48
C VAL A 155 11.98 8.33 11.25
N ARG A 156 13.21 8.18 11.76
CA ARG A 156 14.27 9.18 11.57
C ARG A 156 14.66 9.38 10.09
N TYR A 157 14.58 8.35 9.26
CA TYR A 157 14.77 8.46 7.82
C TYR A 157 13.61 9.19 7.14
N ALA A 158 12.38 8.90 7.54
CA ALA A 158 11.14 9.37 6.94
C ALA A 158 10.85 10.86 7.22
N GLN A 159 11.01 11.29 8.47
CA GLN A 159 10.65 12.64 8.93
C GLN A 159 11.22 13.80 8.08
N PRO A 160 12.53 13.89 7.81
CA PRO A 160 13.09 15.00 7.03
C PRO A 160 12.68 14.97 5.56
N ARG A 161 12.06 13.87 5.10
CA ARG A 161 11.57 13.65 3.73
C ARG A 161 10.07 13.83 3.60
N SER A 162 9.39 14.19 4.68
CA SER A 162 7.92 14.29 4.75
C SER A 162 7.20 12.99 4.37
N MET A 163 7.86 11.85 4.56
CA MET A 163 7.24 10.53 4.45
C MET A 163 6.48 10.21 5.74
N GLN A 164 5.37 9.51 5.64
CA GLN A 164 4.57 9.09 6.79
C GLN A 164 4.74 7.60 7.05
N ILE A 165 4.79 7.23 8.32
CA ILE A 165 4.93 5.84 8.76
C ILE A 165 3.56 5.27 9.11
N ILE A 166 3.23 4.12 8.54
CA ILE A 166 2.06 3.31 8.87
C ILE A 166 2.56 2.06 9.61
N ALA A 167 2.18 1.89 10.86
CA ALA A 167 2.46 0.65 11.60
C ALA A 167 1.36 -0.38 11.34
N GLU A 168 1.73 -1.53 10.77
CA GLU A 168 0.79 -2.57 10.39
C GLU A 168 0.68 -3.70 11.41
N GLY A 169 -0.49 -4.34 11.44
CA GLY A 169 -0.71 -5.50 12.27
C GLY A 169 -0.73 -5.20 13.78
N VAL A 170 -1.09 -3.98 14.18
CA VAL A 170 -1.27 -3.62 15.59
C VAL A 170 -2.44 -4.43 16.16
N GLU A 171 -2.16 -5.28 17.17
CA GLU A 171 -3.17 -6.15 17.80
C GLU A 171 -3.42 -5.85 19.28
N THR A 172 -2.55 -5.08 19.92
CA THR A 172 -2.66 -4.77 21.36
C THR A 172 -2.56 -3.27 21.64
N ALA A 173 -3.12 -2.86 22.78
CA ALA A 173 -2.99 -1.48 23.27
C ALA A 173 -1.53 -1.12 23.64
N ALA A 174 -0.70 -2.10 24.01
CA ALA A 174 0.70 -1.88 24.33
C ALA A 174 1.50 -1.60 23.06
N GLU A 175 1.33 -2.43 22.02
CA GLU A 175 1.92 -2.17 20.70
C GLU A 175 1.51 -0.79 20.18
N MET A 176 0.19 -0.47 20.19
CA MET A 176 -0.32 0.82 19.73
C MET A 176 0.39 2.00 20.40
N ARG A 177 0.45 2.01 21.76
CA ARG A 177 1.13 3.09 22.50
C ARG A 177 2.59 3.19 22.10
N THR A 178 3.29 2.05 22.05
CA THR A 178 4.71 2.03 21.72
C THR A 178 5.00 2.57 20.33
N VAL A 179 4.25 2.18 19.30
CA VAL A 179 4.48 2.68 17.94
C VAL A 179 4.17 4.18 17.80
N ILE A 180 3.15 4.68 18.51
CA ILE A 180 2.84 6.11 18.57
C ILE A 180 3.99 6.88 19.24
N ASP A 181 4.47 6.41 20.39
CA ASP A 181 5.58 7.03 21.14
C ASP A 181 6.88 7.04 20.33
N LEU A 182 7.06 6.06 19.43
CA LEU A 182 8.19 5.95 18.53
C LEU A 182 8.06 6.81 17.26
N GLY A 183 6.87 7.39 17.01
CA GLY A 183 6.63 8.35 15.94
C GLY A 183 5.96 7.78 14.69
N ALA A 184 5.22 6.68 14.79
CA ALA A 184 4.34 6.25 13.71
C ALA A 184 3.18 7.27 13.53
N ASP A 185 2.90 7.63 12.29
CA ASP A 185 1.87 8.62 11.94
C ASP A 185 0.47 8.00 11.84
N LEU A 186 0.41 6.78 11.33
CA LEU A 186 -0.83 6.05 11.07
C LEU A 186 -0.71 4.61 11.57
N LEU A 187 -1.86 3.99 11.84
CA LEU A 187 -1.93 2.65 12.41
C LEU A 187 -2.93 1.80 11.62
N GLN A 188 -2.59 0.54 11.42
CA GLN A 188 -3.46 -0.48 10.85
C GLN A 188 -3.35 -1.77 11.66
N GLY A 189 -4.48 -2.41 11.96
CA GLY A 189 -4.47 -3.70 12.65
C GLY A 189 -5.78 -4.07 13.34
N TYR A 190 -5.86 -5.30 13.79
CA TYR A 190 -7.08 -5.87 14.39
C TYR A 190 -7.47 -5.24 15.74
N PHE A 191 -6.55 -4.58 16.39
CA PHE A 191 -6.87 -3.81 17.59
C PHE A 191 -7.78 -2.61 17.27
N LEU A 192 -7.62 -2.01 16.09
CA LEU A 192 -8.42 -0.87 15.65
C LEU A 192 -9.74 -1.32 15.02
N ALA A 193 -9.65 -2.17 14.00
CA ALA A 193 -10.79 -2.75 13.32
C ALA A 193 -10.40 -4.00 12.52
N ARG A 194 -11.33 -4.94 12.36
CA ARG A 194 -11.20 -6.04 11.41
C ARG A 194 -11.73 -5.62 10.05
N PRO A 195 -11.21 -6.19 8.94
CA PRO A 195 -11.79 -5.97 7.64
C PRO A 195 -13.29 -6.28 7.65
N ALA A 196 -14.11 -5.37 7.12
CA ALA A 196 -15.52 -5.61 6.91
C ALA A 196 -15.73 -6.49 5.68
N ALA A 197 -16.72 -7.41 5.75
CA ALA A 197 -17.10 -8.26 4.63
C ALA A 197 -17.88 -7.49 3.56
#